data_7b09951e1fb1b7be7bbbf30a39f6defd
#
_entry.id   7b09951e1fb1b7be7bbbf30a39f6defd
#
_cell.length_a   1.000
_cell.length_b   1.000
_cell.length_c   1.000
_cell.angle_alpha   90.00
_cell.angle_beta   90.00
_cell.angle_gamma   90.00
#
_symmetry.space_group_name_H-M   'P 1'
#
loop_
_entity.id
_entity.type
_entity.pdbx_description
1 polymer ?
#
loop_
_entity_poly.entity_id
_entity_poly.type
_entity_poly.pdbx_seq_one_letter_code
_entity_poly.pdbx_strand_id
1 'polypeptide(L)'
;MSENDLFGAADAPESMTRPLAVRMRPRTLDEVIGQTQVLGQGSPLRRLANPASKGSLAAPSSVILFGPPGVGKTTLATIVAGQSGRVFEELSAVTSGVKDVRDVLTRAHERLVSRGRETVLFIDEVHRFSKSQQDALLPAVENRDVTFIGATTENPSFSIIKPLLSRSVVVKLESLEPDQLIELVQRALTDDRGLRGEVKATDEAIADIVRMAGGDARKSLTILEAAAGAVTGDEARKKGARRPIITPEIVATVMDTATVRYDKDGDDHYDVISAFIKSMRGSDPDAAIHYLARMLKAGEDPRFIARRIMIAASEEVGMAAPQILQVTVAAAQAVVLVGMPEARIILAEATIAVATAPKSNASYNAINQALADVDAGKIGAVPLYLRNAPTKLMKEWGNHEGYKYAHDWPGAVAPQEYMPEELRGTEYYHPNDRGYEHEVSQRLAKIRPMLHGGEPEQK
;
A
#
# COMPACT_ATOMS: atom_id res chain seq x y z
N MET A 1 18.09 30.48 -19.89
CA MET A 1 16.68 30.79 -20.25
C MET A 1 15.81 30.11 -19.23
N SER A 2 15.06 30.90 -18.47
CA SER A 2 14.00 30.66 -17.49
C SER A 2 14.10 29.37 -16.64
N GLU A 3 14.84 29.50 -15.53
CA GLU A 3 14.59 28.69 -14.33
C GLU A 3 13.14 28.99 -13.90
N ASN A 4 12.27 28.00 -13.95
CA ASN A 4 10.96 28.04 -13.29
C ASN A 4 11.21 27.99 -11.78
N ASP A 5 11.42 29.14 -11.19
CA ASP A 5 11.47 29.33 -9.75
C ASP A 5 10.03 29.24 -9.21
N LEU A 6 9.63 28.06 -8.75
CA LEU A 6 8.33 27.82 -8.11
C LEU A 6 8.14 28.66 -6.83
N PHE A 7 9.20 29.28 -6.31
CA PHE A 7 9.20 30.14 -5.12
C PHE A 7 9.41 31.63 -5.43
N GLY A 8 9.79 32.01 -6.66
CA GLY A 8 9.82 33.40 -7.12
C GLY A 8 8.43 34.04 -7.25
N ALA A 9 7.37 33.29 -7.09
CA ALA A 9 5.99 33.74 -7.15
C ALA A 9 5.35 33.97 -5.76
N ALA A 10 6.14 34.11 -4.69
CA ALA A 10 5.62 34.35 -3.34
C ALA A 10 4.88 35.69 -3.17
N ASP A 11 5.05 36.64 -4.12
CA ASP A 11 4.44 37.99 -4.08
C ASP A 11 3.39 38.22 -5.20
N ALA A 12 3.08 37.26 -6.04
CA ALA A 12 1.91 37.38 -6.91
C ALA A 12 0.64 37.15 -6.05
N PRO A 13 -0.40 38.00 -6.15
CA PRO A 13 -1.66 37.76 -5.43
C PRO A 13 -2.13 36.36 -5.80
N GLU A 14 -2.31 35.49 -4.77
CA GLU A 14 -2.73 34.10 -4.98
C GLU A 14 -4.01 34.13 -5.79
N SER A 15 -3.93 33.70 -7.03
CA SER A 15 -5.07 33.74 -7.95
C SER A 15 -6.19 32.87 -7.37
N MET A 16 -7.35 33.47 -7.15
CA MET A 16 -8.58 32.77 -6.69
C MET A 16 -9.00 31.64 -7.65
N THR A 17 -8.32 31.49 -8.78
CA THR A 17 -8.49 30.41 -9.75
C THR A 17 -7.83 29.10 -9.32
N ARG A 18 -6.93 29.12 -8.32
CA ARG A 18 -6.31 27.87 -7.81
C ARG A 18 -7.31 27.13 -6.91
N PRO A 19 -7.31 25.79 -6.94
CA PRO A 19 -8.17 24.97 -6.05
C PRO A 19 -8.02 25.36 -4.58
N LEU A 20 -9.11 25.36 -3.83
CA LEU A 20 -9.13 25.69 -2.40
C LEU A 20 -8.13 24.87 -1.59
N ALA A 21 -8.03 23.57 -1.87
CA ALA A 21 -7.05 22.69 -1.23
C ALA A 21 -5.59 23.11 -1.46
N VAL A 22 -5.29 23.81 -2.55
CA VAL A 22 -3.95 24.37 -2.83
C VAL A 22 -3.74 25.68 -2.10
N ARG A 23 -4.74 26.57 -2.09
CA ARG A 23 -4.68 27.87 -1.43
C ARG A 23 -4.59 27.75 0.09
N MET A 24 -5.27 26.75 0.67
CA MET A 24 -5.28 26.48 2.11
C MET A 24 -4.09 25.66 2.62
N ARG A 25 -3.09 25.36 1.77
CA ARG A 25 -1.89 24.66 2.24
C ARG A 25 -1.21 25.44 3.35
N PRO A 26 -0.86 24.80 4.50
CA PRO A 26 -0.06 25.40 5.54
C PRO A 26 1.30 25.89 4.99
N ARG A 27 1.75 27.03 5.46
CA ARG A 27 3.05 27.63 5.11
C ARG A 27 4.15 27.32 6.13
N THR A 28 3.74 27.00 7.35
CA THR A 28 4.64 26.62 8.46
C THR A 28 4.18 25.34 9.13
N LEU A 29 5.08 24.68 9.86
CA LEU A 29 4.71 23.48 10.64
C LEU A 29 3.68 23.77 11.71
N ASP A 30 3.62 25.01 12.22
CA ASP A 30 2.67 25.41 13.26
C ASP A 30 1.25 25.68 12.71
N GLU A 31 1.12 25.89 11.38
CA GLU A 31 -0.18 25.99 10.73
C GLU A 31 -0.80 24.61 10.43
N VAL A 32 -0.03 23.53 10.53
CA VAL A 32 -0.49 22.19 10.21
C VAL A 32 -1.49 21.74 11.27
N ILE A 33 -2.69 21.37 10.82
CA ILE A 33 -3.73 20.82 11.68
C ILE A 33 -3.46 19.32 11.86
N GLY A 34 -3.57 18.84 13.09
CA GLY A 34 -3.27 17.43 13.42
C GLY A 34 -1.78 17.11 13.45
N GLN A 35 -1.45 15.83 13.31
CA GLN A 35 -0.07 15.31 13.26
C GLN A 35 0.81 15.69 14.47
N THR A 36 0.21 15.94 15.63
CA THR A 36 0.91 16.45 16.83
C THR A 36 2.00 15.51 17.31
N GLN A 37 1.82 14.20 17.14
CA GLN A 37 2.79 13.16 17.50
C GLN A 37 4.10 13.24 16.71
N VAL A 38 4.07 13.74 15.46
CA VAL A 38 5.24 13.82 14.56
C VAL A 38 5.76 15.23 14.37
N LEU A 39 5.02 16.25 14.84
CA LEU A 39 5.40 17.68 14.78
C LEU A 39 5.83 18.26 16.12
N GLY A 40 5.95 17.45 17.17
CA GLY A 40 6.43 17.87 18.51
C GLY A 40 7.84 18.45 18.50
N GLN A 41 8.23 19.14 19.58
CA GLN A 41 9.60 19.63 19.74
C GLN A 41 10.61 18.49 19.65
N GLY A 42 11.69 18.71 18.86
CA GLY A 42 12.73 17.70 18.65
C GLY A 42 12.38 16.59 17.63
N SER A 43 11.19 16.62 17.03
CA SER A 43 10.82 15.66 15.98
C SER A 43 11.74 15.76 14.76
N PRO A 44 11.90 14.67 13.98
CA PRO A 44 12.71 14.67 12.77
C PRO A 44 12.33 15.78 11.79
N LEU A 45 11.02 16.01 11.57
CA LEU A 45 10.52 17.03 10.65
C LEU A 45 10.84 18.46 11.13
N ARG A 46 10.68 18.76 12.43
CA ARG A 46 11.06 20.06 12.96
C ARG A 46 12.57 20.30 12.90
N ARG A 47 13.39 19.29 13.13
CA ARG A 47 14.85 19.40 12.97
C ARG A 47 15.25 19.63 11.52
N LEU A 48 14.54 19.05 10.56
CA LEU A 48 14.77 19.30 9.14
C LEU A 48 14.34 20.70 8.70
N ALA A 49 13.22 21.20 9.20
CA ALA A 49 12.69 22.52 8.90
C ALA A 49 13.52 23.66 9.51
N ASN A 50 14.06 23.43 10.71
CA ASN A 50 14.90 24.39 11.43
C ASN A 50 16.31 23.82 11.57
N PRO A 51 17.17 23.89 10.53
CA PRO A 51 18.55 23.48 10.67
C PRO A 51 19.21 24.38 11.71
N ALA A 52 19.52 23.78 12.85
CA ALA A 52 20.19 24.52 13.92
C ALA A 52 21.50 25.13 13.39
N SER A 53 21.82 26.33 13.92
CA SER A 53 23.08 27.05 13.71
C SER A 53 24.27 26.07 13.65
N LYS A 54 25.28 26.40 12.83
CA LYS A 54 26.54 25.66 12.64
C LYS A 54 27.03 25.03 13.95
N GLY A 55 26.90 23.67 14.04
CA GLY A 55 27.35 22.91 15.21
C GLY A 55 26.32 21.98 15.85
N SER A 56 25.07 21.95 15.42
CA SER A 56 24.07 21.03 15.95
C SER A 56 24.21 19.65 15.32
N LEU A 57 24.29 18.62 16.18
CA LEU A 57 24.32 17.23 15.79
C LEU A 57 23.08 16.85 14.96
N ALA A 58 23.35 16.57 13.70
CA ALA A 58 22.63 15.80 12.69
C ALA A 58 21.09 15.75 12.76
N ALA A 59 20.44 16.61 11.96
CA ALA A 59 19.14 16.28 11.39
C ALA A 59 19.28 15.01 10.51
N PRO A 60 18.25 14.14 10.46
CA PRO A 60 18.28 13.01 9.56
C PRO A 60 18.40 13.49 8.11
N SER A 61 19.22 12.82 7.30
CA SER A 61 19.38 13.15 5.87
C SER A 61 18.29 12.54 4.99
N SER A 62 17.49 11.63 5.55
CA SER A 62 16.47 10.90 4.83
C SER A 62 15.26 10.61 5.72
N VAL A 63 14.08 10.92 5.21
CA VAL A 63 12.79 10.69 5.87
C VAL A 63 11.81 10.04 4.88
N ILE A 64 11.06 9.06 5.33
CA ILE A 64 9.96 8.46 4.59
C ILE A 64 8.66 8.80 5.31
N LEU A 65 7.80 9.59 4.66
CA LEU A 65 6.47 9.93 5.12
C LEU A 65 5.49 8.85 4.67
N PHE A 66 4.96 8.10 5.62
CA PHE A 66 4.01 7.03 5.37
C PHE A 66 2.65 7.38 5.96
N GLY A 67 1.58 7.21 5.21
CA GLY A 67 0.21 7.42 5.69
C GLY A 67 -0.79 7.57 4.56
N PRO A 68 -2.10 7.66 4.91
CA PRO A 68 -3.19 7.74 3.94
C PRO A 68 -3.08 8.95 3.00
N PRO A 69 -3.83 8.97 1.90
CA PRO A 69 -3.92 10.16 1.04
C PRO A 69 -4.51 11.36 1.82
N GLY A 70 -4.19 12.56 1.38
CA GLY A 70 -4.75 13.80 1.94
C GLY A 70 -4.27 14.23 3.33
N VAL A 71 -3.41 13.46 4.01
CA VAL A 71 -2.88 13.78 5.36
C VAL A 71 -1.74 14.81 5.37
N GLY A 72 -1.32 15.33 4.20
CA GLY A 72 -0.36 16.42 4.10
C GLY A 72 1.09 16.01 3.82
N LYS A 73 1.40 14.80 3.32
CA LYS A 73 2.77 14.34 3.02
C LYS A 73 3.56 15.33 2.15
N THR A 74 3.03 15.69 0.98
CA THR A 74 3.64 16.68 0.06
C THR A 74 3.74 18.06 0.70
N THR A 75 2.72 18.47 1.44
CA THR A 75 2.69 19.75 2.17
C THR A 75 3.82 19.85 3.20
N LEU A 76 4.02 18.80 4.01
CA LEU A 76 5.09 18.74 5.00
C LEU A 76 6.47 18.82 4.35
N ALA A 77 6.69 18.13 3.24
CA ALA A 77 7.96 18.19 2.49
C ALA A 77 8.24 19.62 1.97
N THR A 78 7.22 20.28 1.42
CA THR A 78 7.32 21.66 0.93
C THR A 78 7.61 22.66 2.07
N ILE A 79 6.95 22.50 3.21
CA ILE A 79 7.20 23.34 4.40
C ILE A 79 8.63 23.17 4.89
N VAL A 80 9.12 21.92 4.99
CA VAL A 80 10.49 21.62 5.42
C VAL A 80 11.50 22.30 4.51
N ALA A 81 11.32 22.24 3.20
CA ALA A 81 12.21 22.91 2.24
C ALA A 81 12.16 24.44 2.40
N GLY A 82 10.95 25.01 2.44
CA GLY A 82 10.76 26.46 2.56
C GLY A 82 11.33 27.03 3.86
N GLN A 83 11.03 26.44 5.01
CA GLN A 83 11.53 26.91 6.30
C GLN A 83 13.03 26.71 6.48
N SER A 84 13.61 25.68 5.86
CA SER A 84 15.06 25.42 5.92
C SER A 84 15.89 26.26 4.91
N GLY A 85 15.24 26.98 4.00
CA GLY A 85 15.91 27.72 2.91
C GLY A 85 16.59 26.83 1.87
N ARG A 86 16.28 25.55 1.82
CA ARG A 86 16.78 24.59 0.85
C ARG A 86 16.02 24.68 -0.46
N VAL A 87 16.68 24.30 -1.55
CA VAL A 87 16.01 24.19 -2.86
C VAL A 87 15.12 22.97 -2.86
N PHE A 88 13.88 23.11 -3.28
CA PHE A 88 12.92 22.00 -3.40
C PHE A 88 12.95 21.44 -4.83
N GLU A 89 13.27 20.16 -4.97
CA GLU A 89 13.19 19.40 -6.22
C GLU A 89 12.19 18.26 -6.01
N GLU A 90 11.20 18.18 -6.89
CA GLU A 90 10.15 17.17 -6.82
C GLU A 90 10.25 16.21 -8.01
N LEU A 91 10.18 14.90 -7.72
CA LEU A 91 10.07 13.86 -8.72
C LEU A 91 8.78 13.07 -8.50
N SER A 92 8.05 12.82 -9.58
CA SER A 92 6.92 11.91 -9.56
C SER A 92 7.37 10.50 -9.91
N ALA A 93 7.11 9.54 -9.06
CA ALA A 93 7.45 8.14 -9.31
C ALA A 93 6.70 7.54 -10.53
N VAL A 94 5.61 8.18 -10.97
CA VAL A 94 4.82 7.73 -12.13
C VAL A 94 5.47 8.11 -13.46
N THR A 95 6.14 9.28 -13.53
CA THR A 95 6.65 9.84 -14.79
C THR A 95 8.16 9.86 -14.91
N SER A 96 8.90 9.71 -13.79
CA SER A 96 10.35 9.85 -13.76
C SER A 96 11.07 8.51 -13.96
N GLY A 97 12.06 8.48 -14.86
CA GLY A 97 12.95 7.34 -15.07
C GLY A 97 14.24 7.42 -14.23
N VAL A 98 15.08 6.39 -14.29
CA VAL A 98 16.41 6.37 -13.62
C VAL A 98 17.28 7.54 -14.07
N LYS A 99 17.17 7.97 -15.33
CA LYS A 99 17.91 9.11 -15.87
C LYS A 99 17.50 10.41 -15.16
N ASP A 100 16.20 10.65 -15.01
CA ASP A 100 15.69 11.87 -14.36
C ASP A 100 16.16 11.95 -12.90
N VAL A 101 16.16 10.81 -12.19
CA VAL A 101 16.71 10.73 -10.83
C VAL A 101 18.18 11.16 -10.81
N ARG A 102 19.02 10.62 -11.71
CA ARG A 102 20.44 10.95 -11.78
C ARG A 102 20.68 12.41 -12.14
N ASP A 103 19.90 12.95 -13.07
CA ASP A 103 20.03 14.35 -13.50
C ASP A 103 19.72 15.32 -12.35
N VAL A 104 18.68 15.03 -11.55
CA VAL A 104 18.35 15.82 -10.36
C VAL A 104 19.46 15.72 -9.30
N LEU A 105 19.99 14.53 -9.03
CA LEU A 105 21.07 14.31 -8.06
C LEU A 105 22.35 15.03 -8.49
N THR A 106 22.70 15.00 -9.77
CA THR A 106 23.86 15.73 -10.33
C THR A 106 23.70 17.24 -10.13
N ARG A 107 22.54 17.80 -10.47
CA ARG A 107 22.27 19.22 -10.24
C ARG A 107 22.30 19.60 -8.76
N ALA A 108 21.81 18.73 -7.88
CA ALA A 108 21.86 18.95 -6.44
C ALA A 108 23.29 18.98 -5.91
N HIS A 109 24.12 18.02 -6.34
CA HIS A 109 25.54 17.96 -5.98
C HIS A 109 26.31 19.19 -6.50
N GLU A 110 26.15 19.57 -7.77
CA GLU A 110 26.76 20.77 -8.36
C GLU A 110 26.35 22.04 -7.59
N ARG A 111 25.09 22.16 -7.21
CA ARG A 111 24.57 23.29 -6.45
C ARG A 111 25.17 23.35 -5.06
N LEU A 112 25.30 22.19 -4.40
CA LEU A 112 25.94 22.10 -3.07
C LEU A 112 27.42 22.51 -3.14
N VAL A 113 28.18 21.96 -4.10
CA VAL A 113 29.63 22.24 -4.26
C VAL A 113 29.89 23.66 -4.69
N SER A 114 29.13 24.19 -5.68
CA SER A 114 29.41 25.51 -6.28
C SER A 114 28.85 26.68 -5.46
N ARG A 115 27.72 26.49 -4.78
CA ARG A 115 26.98 27.57 -4.11
C ARG A 115 26.73 27.33 -2.62
N GLY A 116 27.09 26.16 -2.07
CA GLY A 116 26.80 25.75 -0.70
C GLY A 116 25.30 25.65 -0.38
N ARG A 117 24.44 25.54 -1.42
CA ARG A 117 22.98 25.44 -1.24
C ARG A 117 22.55 24.00 -1.24
N GLU A 118 21.94 23.59 -0.14
CA GLU A 118 21.38 22.24 0.01
C GLU A 118 20.07 22.07 -0.78
N THR A 119 19.76 20.84 -1.12
CA THR A 119 18.53 20.48 -1.85
C THR A 119 17.70 19.50 -1.02
N VAL A 120 16.40 19.75 -0.92
CA VAL A 120 15.40 18.74 -0.49
C VAL A 120 14.89 18.06 -1.76
N LEU A 121 15.17 16.78 -1.91
CA LEU A 121 14.62 15.95 -2.95
C LEU A 121 13.37 15.26 -2.41
N PHE A 122 12.22 15.61 -2.94
CA PHE A 122 10.94 15.00 -2.62
C PHE A 122 10.53 14.02 -3.72
N ILE A 123 10.17 12.80 -3.34
CA ILE A 123 9.63 11.79 -4.26
C ILE A 123 8.26 11.37 -3.75
N ASP A 124 7.23 11.75 -4.51
CA ASP A 124 5.86 11.31 -4.22
C ASP A 124 5.63 9.88 -4.74
N GLU A 125 4.87 9.10 -3.99
CA GLU A 125 4.55 7.70 -4.29
C GLU A 125 5.83 6.84 -4.54
N VAL A 126 6.84 7.00 -3.68
CA VAL A 126 8.16 6.35 -3.85
C VAL A 126 8.10 4.82 -3.97
N HIS A 127 7.02 4.19 -3.49
CA HIS A 127 6.76 2.75 -3.66
C HIS A 127 6.60 2.33 -5.14
N ARG A 128 6.28 3.27 -6.04
CA ARG A 128 6.18 3.01 -7.49
C ARG A 128 7.54 3.02 -8.18
N PHE A 129 8.59 3.44 -7.50
CA PHE A 129 9.95 3.33 -8.05
C PHE A 129 10.41 1.89 -8.08
N SER A 130 10.96 1.45 -9.21
CA SER A 130 11.66 0.19 -9.33
C SER A 130 12.86 0.13 -8.37
N LYS A 131 13.33 -1.08 -8.06
CA LYS A 131 14.54 -1.26 -7.24
C LYS A 131 15.73 -0.46 -7.78
N SER A 132 15.95 -0.44 -9.10
CA SER A 132 17.04 0.31 -9.73
C SER A 132 16.93 1.82 -9.58
N GLN A 133 15.71 2.37 -9.51
CA GLN A 133 15.49 3.79 -9.25
C GLN A 133 15.74 4.14 -7.79
N GLN A 134 15.32 3.27 -6.87
CA GLN A 134 15.61 3.43 -5.45
C GLN A 134 17.10 3.26 -5.14
N ASP A 135 17.80 2.31 -5.79
CA ASP A 135 19.24 2.13 -5.67
C ASP A 135 20.02 3.37 -6.13
N ALA A 136 19.56 4.06 -7.18
CA ALA A 136 20.19 5.28 -7.67
C ALA A 136 20.19 6.43 -6.65
N LEU A 137 19.32 6.41 -5.65
CA LEU A 137 19.26 7.41 -4.58
C LEU A 137 20.33 7.19 -3.50
N LEU A 138 20.79 5.95 -3.30
CA LEU A 138 21.64 5.57 -2.17
C LEU A 138 22.91 6.42 -2.05
N PRO A 139 23.72 6.63 -3.11
CA PRO A 139 24.94 7.42 -3.00
C PRO A 139 24.69 8.86 -2.51
N ALA A 140 23.66 9.52 -3.04
CA ALA A 140 23.35 10.90 -2.69
C ALA A 140 22.77 11.04 -1.27
N VAL A 141 22.05 10.02 -0.77
CA VAL A 141 21.57 9.96 0.62
C VAL A 141 22.73 9.69 1.58
N GLU A 142 23.64 8.78 1.23
CA GLU A 142 24.82 8.44 2.02
C GLU A 142 25.80 9.61 2.15
N ASN A 143 26.08 10.28 1.03
CA ASN A 143 26.98 11.44 0.98
C ASN A 143 26.33 12.74 1.49
N ARG A 144 25.01 12.72 1.76
CA ARG A 144 24.23 13.90 2.13
C ARG A 144 24.23 15.01 1.05
N ASP A 145 24.32 14.63 -0.21
CA ASP A 145 24.20 15.56 -1.32
C ASP A 145 22.79 16.14 -1.41
N VAL A 146 21.81 15.39 -0.91
CA VAL A 146 20.41 15.82 -0.77
C VAL A 146 19.84 15.47 0.58
N THR A 147 18.88 16.24 1.04
CA THR A 147 17.92 15.82 2.07
C THR A 147 16.78 15.10 1.37
N PHE A 148 16.69 13.79 1.54
CA PHE A 148 15.68 12.97 0.88
C PHE A 148 14.39 12.92 1.70
N ILE A 149 13.26 13.19 1.07
CA ILE A 149 11.92 12.98 1.65
C ILE A 149 11.10 12.13 0.67
N GLY A 150 10.89 10.86 1.00
CA GLY A 150 9.99 9.99 0.25
C GLY A 150 8.59 10.02 0.85
N ALA A 151 7.55 10.05 0.02
CA ALA A 151 6.16 9.88 0.45
C ALA A 151 5.59 8.58 -0.10
N THR A 152 4.79 7.89 0.70
CA THR A 152 4.11 6.66 0.29
C THR A 152 2.81 6.46 1.06
N THR A 153 1.83 5.84 0.40
CA THR A 153 0.61 5.32 1.03
C THR A 153 0.75 3.86 1.45
N GLU A 154 1.75 3.14 0.94
CA GLU A 154 2.01 1.75 1.26
C GLU A 154 3.00 1.59 2.41
N ASN A 155 2.90 0.48 3.15
CA ASN A 155 3.85 0.18 4.23
C ASN A 155 5.29 0.13 3.70
N PRO A 156 6.18 1.03 4.17
CA PRO A 156 7.55 1.14 3.66
C PRO A 156 8.37 -0.16 3.77
N SER A 157 8.06 -1.03 4.73
CA SER A 157 8.76 -2.30 4.92
C SER A 157 8.60 -3.26 3.74
N PHE A 158 7.56 -3.10 2.91
CA PHE A 158 7.31 -3.95 1.74
C PHE A 158 7.66 -3.29 0.42
N SER A 159 7.64 -1.96 0.37
CA SER A 159 7.73 -1.20 -0.86
C SER A 159 9.05 -0.46 -1.05
N ILE A 160 9.84 -0.30 0.02
CA ILE A 160 11.14 0.38 -0.01
C ILE A 160 12.26 -0.64 0.17
N ILE A 161 13.33 -0.50 -0.62
CA ILE A 161 14.50 -1.38 -0.49
C ILE A 161 15.15 -1.24 0.88
N LYS A 162 15.60 -2.37 1.45
CA LYS A 162 16.22 -2.42 2.79
C LYS A 162 17.38 -1.40 2.97
N PRO A 163 18.30 -1.21 1.99
CA PRO A 163 19.37 -0.22 2.12
C PRO A 163 18.89 1.22 2.28
N LEU A 164 17.83 1.64 1.57
CA LEU A 164 17.26 2.98 1.69
C LEU A 164 16.48 3.13 3.00
N LEU A 165 15.71 2.10 3.37
CA LEU A 165 14.93 2.09 4.60
C LEU A 165 15.82 2.18 5.85
N SER A 166 16.95 1.46 5.88
CA SER A 166 17.91 1.48 7.01
C SER A 166 18.60 2.84 7.23
N ARG A 167 18.58 3.72 6.22
CA ARG A 167 19.16 5.07 6.24
C ARG A 167 18.12 6.17 6.42
N SER A 168 16.85 5.78 6.52
CA SER A 168 15.72 6.71 6.58
C SER A 168 15.00 6.63 7.91
N VAL A 169 14.51 7.76 8.37
CA VAL A 169 13.56 7.81 9.49
C VAL A 169 12.16 7.68 8.93
N VAL A 170 11.43 6.65 9.32
CA VAL A 170 10.02 6.49 8.94
C VAL A 170 9.15 7.32 9.88
N VAL A 171 8.35 8.19 9.29
CA VAL A 171 7.37 9.04 9.99
C VAL A 171 5.98 8.63 9.54
N LYS A 172 5.21 8.04 10.45
CA LYS A 172 3.82 7.68 10.19
C LYS A 172 2.92 8.90 10.41
N LEU A 173 2.14 9.22 9.39
CA LEU A 173 1.08 10.23 9.43
C LEU A 173 -0.27 9.54 9.55
N GLU A 174 -1.18 10.14 10.27
CA GLU A 174 -2.51 9.58 10.52
C GLU A 174 -3.59 10.41 9.84
N SER A 175 -4.73 9.79 9.57
CA SER A 175 -5.92 10.50 9.12
C SER A 175 -6.29 11.58 10.12
N LEU A 176 -6.86 12.68 9.63
CA LEU A 176 -7.32 13.75 10.50
C LEU A 176 -8.59 13.31 11.24
N GLU A 177 -8.62 13.59 12.53
CA GLU A 177 -9.81 13.38 13.35
C GLU A 177 -10.95 14.33 12.94
N PRO A 178 -12.21 13.98 13.19
CA PRO A 178 -13.36 14.81 12.82
C PRO A 178 -13.25 16.26 13.30
N ASP A 179 -12.83 16.50 14.54
CA ASP A 179 -12.69 17.85 15.10
C ASP A 179 -11.61 18.66 14.36
N GLN A 180 -10.54 18.01 13.91
CA GLN A 180 -9.47 18.63 13.14
C GLN A 180 -9.94 19.00 11.72
N LEU A 181 -10.78 18.18 11.11
CA LEU A 181 -11.41 18.51 9.84
C LEU A 181 -12.44 19.62 9.96
N ILE A 182 -13.20 19.67 11.06
CA ILE A 182 -14.11 20.79 11.37
C ILE A 182 -13.30 22.10 11.46
N GLU A 183 -12.20 22.10 12.21
CA GLU A 183 -11.30 23.25 12.31
C GLU A 183 -10.79 23.69 10.93
N LEU A 184 -10.37 22.75 10.08
CA LEU A 184 -9.88 23.02 8.73
C LEU A 184 -10.97 23.67 7.85
N VAL A 185 -12.18 23.12 7.86
CA VAL A 185 -13.32 23.63 7.08
C VAL A 185 -13.73 25.03 7.56
N GLN A 186 -13.81 25.25 8.87
CA GLN A 186 -14.14 26.55 9.45
C GLN A 186 -13.06 27.61 9.14
N ARG A 187 -11.78 27.21 9.21
CA ARG A 187 -10.67 28.08 8.78
C ARG A 187 -10.79 28.42 7.31
N ALA A 188 -11.08 27.46 6.44
CA ALA A 188 -11.23 27.69 5.01
C ALA A 188 -12.42 28.59 4.64
N LEU A 189 -13.49 28.59 5.43
CA LEU A 189 -14.62 29.51 5.26
C LEU A 189 -14.24 30.98 5.53
N THR A 190 -13.31 31.25 6.44
CA THR A 190 -13.01 32.60 6.94
C THR A 190 -11.67 33.17 6.50
N ASP A 191 -10.64 32.33 6.25
CA ASP A 191 -9.28 32.74 5.86
C ASP A 191 -9.27 33.50 4.53
N ASP A 192 -8.40 34.49 4.39
CA ASP A 192 -8.22 35.28 3.16
C ASP A 192 -7.79 34.43 1.97
N ARG A 193 -7.07 33.33 2.22
CA ARG A 193 -6.69 32.31 1.24
C ARG A 193 -7.86 31.38 0.88
N GLY A 194 -8.88 31.33 1.73
CA GLY A 194 -10.06 30.50 1.61
C GLY A 194 -11.23 31.18 0.91
N LEU A 195 -12.38 31.12 1.55
CA LEU A 195 -13.64 31.69 1.05
C LEU A 195 -13.95 33.08 1.62
N ARG A 196 -13.06 33.68 2.41
CA ARG A 196 -13.10 35.09 2.91
C ARG A 196 -14.38 35.46 3.66
N GLY A 197 -15.09 34.48 4.20
CA GLY A 197 -16.39 34.71 4.83
C GLY A 197 -17.54 35.11 3.87
N GLU A 198 -17.30 34.99 2.56
CA GLU A 198 -18.34 35.29 1.54
C GLU A 198 -19.47 34.25 1.53
N VAL A 199 -19.15 33.02 1.98
CA VAL A 199 -20.08 31.91 2.09
C VAL A 199 -20.11 31.44 3.55
N LYS A 200 -21.28 31.05 4.03
CA LYS A 200 -21.45 30.38 5.33
C LYS A 200 -21.85 28.93 5.11
N ALA A 201 -21.63 28.08 6.11
CA ALA A 201 -22.12 26.70 6.15
C ALA A 201 -22.87 26.49 7.47
N THR A 202 -23.90 25.64 7.47
CA THR A 202 -24.51 25.19 8.73
C THR A 202 -23.66 24.14 9.39
N ASP A 203 -23.78 23.95 10.70
CA ASP A 203 -23.02 22.96 11.44
C ASP A 203 -23.26 21.54 10.92
N GLU A 204 -24.49 21.25 10.50
CA GLU A 204 -24.88 19.97 9.88
C GLU A 204 -24.16 19.76 8.53
N ALA A 205 -24.08 20.83 7.71
CA ALA A 205 -23.36 20.74 6.43
C ALA A 205 -21.85 20.53 6.64
N ILE A 206 -21.26 21.17 7.65
CA ILE A 206 -19.86 20.93 8.02
C ILE A 206 -19.67 19.47 8.48
N ALA A 207 -20.55 18.95 9.33
CA ALA A 207 -20.51 17.57 9.77
C ALA A 207 -20.63 16.57 8.61
N ASP A 208 -21.47 16.86 7.61
CA ASP A 208 -21.60 16.04 6.42
C ASP A 208 -20.34 16.08 5.55
N ILE A 209 -19.74 17.25 5.33
CA ILE A 209 -18.44 17.40 4.62
C ILE A 209 -17.38 16.56 5.31
N VAL A 210 -17.26 16.66 6.64
CA VAL A 210 -16.27 15.95 7.45
C VAL A 210 -16.48 14.43 7.38
N ARG A 211 -17.73 13.97 7.53
CA ARG A 211 -18.09 12.55 7.42
C ARG A 211 -17.74 11.99 6.05
N MET A 212 -18.02 12.74 4.98
CA MET A 212 -17.73 12.32 3.60
C MET A 212 -16.25 12.40 3.25
N ALA A 213 -15.49 13.26 3.92
CA ALA A 213 -14.04 13.38 3.74
C ALA A 213 -13.28 12.20 4.33
N GLY A 214 -13.78 11.57 5.42
CA GLY A 214 -13.20 10.34 5.97
C GLY A 214 -11.74 10.51 6.46
N GLY A 215 -11.36 11.67 7.03
CA GLY A 215 -9.99 11.94 7.50
C GLY A 215 -9.07 12.61 6.47
N ASP A 216 -9.53 12.80 5.22
CA ASP A 216 -8.76 13.42 4.13
C ASP A 216 -9.01 14.94 4.07
N ALA A 217 -7.96 15.74 4.39
CA ALA A 217 -8.01 17.19 4.35
C ALA A 217 -8.22 17.76 2.94
N ARG A 218 -7.65 17.14 1.91
CA ARG A 218 -7.80 17.59 0.52
C ARG A 218 -9.24 17.38 0.07
N LYS A 219 -9.82 16.22 0.38
CA LYS A 219 -11.19 15.88 0.03
C LYS A 219 -12.19 16.79 0.73
N SER A 220 -11.99 17.11 2.02
CA SER A 220 -12.88 18.04 2.74
C SER A 220 -12.92 19.42 2.08
N LEU A 221 -11.76 19.97 1.71
CA LEU A 221 -11.65 21.25 1.04
C LEU A 221 -12.21 21.22 -0.40
N THR A 222 -12.07 20.11 -1.10
CA THR A 222 -12.64 19.94 -2.44
C THR A 222 -14.18 19.91 -2.39
N ILE A 223 -14.77 19.21 -1.40
CA ILE A 223 -16.21 19.17 -1.19
C ILE A 223 -16.73 20.57 -0.82
N LEU A 224 -16.02 21.25 0.09
CA LEU A 224 -16.36 22.62 0.50
C LEU A 224 -16.33 23.59 -0.70
N GLU A 225 -15.29 23.51 -1.55
CA GLU A 225 -15.16 24.36 -2.74
C GLU A 225 -16.29 24.14 -3.73
N ALA A 226 -16.65 22.89 -4.00
CA ALA A 226 -17.73 22.53 -4.87
C ALA A 226 -19.10 23.00 -4.32
N ALA A 227 -19.33 22.82 -3.01
CA ALA A 227 -20.55 23.30 -2.36
C ALA A 227 -20.64 24.84 -2.36
N ALA A 228 -19.51 25.55 -2.15
CA ALA A 228 -19.45 26.99 -2.27
C ALA A 228 -19.75 27.48 -3.70
N GLY A 229 -19.19 26.79 -4.71
CA GLY A 229 -19.49 27.05 -6.12
C GLY A 229 -20.98 26.90 -6.45
N ALA A 230 -21.64 25.87 -5.92
CA ALA A 230 -23.06 25.63 -6.12
C ALA A 230 -23.96 26.75 -5.55
N VAL A 231 -23.57 27.34 -4.42
CA VAL A 231 -24.38 28.45 -3.79
C VAL A 231 -24.01 29.83 -4.32
N THR A 232 -22.88 30.00 -5.01
CA THR A 232 -22.45 31.30 -5.56
C THR A 232 -22.65 31.45 -7.07
N GLY A 233 -23.14 30.40 -7.74
CA GLY A 233 -23.45 30.41 -9.19
C GLY A 233 -24.46 31.48 -9.62
N ASP A 234 -24.52 31.77 -10.93
CA ASP A 234 -25.31 32.89 -11.51
C ASP A 234 -26.81 32.90 -11.13
N GLU A 235 -27.43 31.74 -10.89
CA GLU A 235 -28.81 31.65 -10.42
C GLU A 235 -29.00 32.08 -8.97
N ALA A 236 -28.00 31.81 -8.11
CA ALA A 236 -28.03 32.20 -6.71
C ALA A 236 -27.82 33.73 -6.55
N ARG A 237 -27.01 34.36 -7.38
CA ARG A 237 -26.81 35.81 -7.44
C ARG A 237 -28.09 36.57 -7.80
N LYS A 238 -28.95 35.99 -8.63
CA LYS A 238 -30.27 36.59 -9.02
C LYS A 238 -31.26 36.65 -7.86
N LYS A 239 -31.09 35.86 -6.81
CA LYS A 239 -32.00 35.82 -5.64
C LYS A 239 -31.67 36.83 -4.53
N GLY A 240 -30.65 37.64 -4.67
CA GLY A 240 -30.36 38.77 -3.74
C GLY A 240 -29.91 38.35 -2.34
N ALA A 241 -29.48 37.10 -2.12
CA ALA A 241 -29.02 36.65 -0.82
C ALA A 241 -27.71 37.37 -0.43
N ARG A 242 -27.74 38.11 0.69
CA ARG A 242 -26.56 38.86 1.18
C ARG A 242 -25.32 38.01 1.53
N ARG A 243 -25.51 36.71 1.89
CA ARG A 243 -24.45 35.72 2.09
C ARG A 243 -25.02 34.33 1.83
N PRO A 244 -24.55 33.62 0.79
CA PRO A 244 -24.98 32.24 0.50
C PRO A 244 -24.64 31.29 1.66
N ILE A 245 -25.53 30.33 1.92
CA ILE A 245 -25.40 29.37 3.01
C ILE A 245 -25.33 27.95 2.39
N ILE A 246 -24.32 27.20 2.71
CA ILE A 246 -24.19 25.78 2.37
C ILE A 246 -25.02 24.99 3.38
N THR A 247 -25.97 24.20 2.89
CA THR A 247 -26.81 23.28 3.68
C THR A 247 -26.49 21.83 3.37
N PRO A 248 -26.94 20.85 4.17
CA PRO A 248 -26.74 19.43 3.89
C PRO A 248 -27.25 19.00 2.51
N GLU A 249 -28.37 19.55 2.04
CA GLU A 249 -28.94 19.22 0.72
C GLU A 249 -28.00 19.64 -0.42
N ILE A 250 -27.32 20.78 -0.27
CA ILE A 250 -26.32 21.24 -1.24
C ILE A 250 -25.11 20.32 -1.24
N VAL A 251 -24.63 19.93 -0.07
CA VAL A 251 -23.52 18.97 0.06
C VAL A 251 -23.88 17.63 -0.60
N ALA A 252 -25.10 17.12 -0.35
CA ALA A 252 -25.60 15.90 -0.98
C ALA A 252 -25.65 16.01 -2.51
N THR A 253 -26.22 17.12 -3.04
CA THR A 253 -26.32 17.35 -4.49
C THR A 253 -24.95 17.39 -5.18
N VAL A 254 -23.98 18.04 -4.55
CA VAL A 254 -22.62 18.12 -5.09
C VAL A 254 -21.96 16.75 -5.07
N MET A 255 -22.19 15.94 -4.04
CA MET A 255 -21.64 14.60 -3.92
C MET A 255 -22.28 13.61 -4.89
N ASP A 256 -23.59 13.66 -5.14
CA ASP A 256 -24.25 12.82 -6.14
C ASP A 256 -23.66 13.06 -7.55
N THR A 257 -23.28 14.29 -7.84
CA THR A 257 -22.61 14.66 -9.10
C THR A 257 -21.13 14.25 -9.09
N ALA A 258 -20.48 14.17 -7.93
CA ALA A 258 -19.06 13.83 -7.74
C ALA A 258 -18.80 12.34 -7.55
N THR A 259 -19.83 11.52 -7.27
CA THR A 259 -19.71 10.06 -7.01
C THR A 259 -19.14 9.26 -8.21
N VAL A 260 -18.87 9.91 -9.34
CA VAL A 260 -18.22 9.32 -10.52
C VAL A 260 -16.68 9.24 -10.38
N ARG A 261 -16.06 9.83 -9.33
CA ARG A 261 -14.60 9.78 -9.12
C ARG A 261 -14.27 9.23 -7.75
N TYR A 262 -14.33 7.91 -7.64
CA TYR A 262 -13.82 7.16 -6.50
C TYR A 262 -12.29 7.18 -6.51
N ASP A 263 -11.70 7.53 -5.36
CA ASP A 263 -10.25 7.49 -5.16
C ASP A 263 -9.81 6.03 -4.94
N LYS A 264 -9.11 5.45 -5.92
CA LYS A 264 -8.67 4.05 -5.91
C LYS A 264 -7.57 3.76 -4.88
N ASP A 265 -7.02 4.78 -4.25
CA ASP A 265 -5.81 4.70 -3.42
C ASP A 265 -6.04 5.07 -1.93
N GLY A 266 -7.28 5.12 -1.45
CA GLY A 266 -7.61 5.49 -0.06
C GLY A 266 -7.67 4.30 0.92
N ASP A 267 -7.51 4.56 2.23
CA ASP A 267 -7.61 3.55 3.32
C ASP A 267 -8.93 2.78 3.29
N ASP A 268 -10.05 3.43 2.93
CA ASP A 268 -11.35 2.78 2.71
C ASP A 268 -11.29 1.65 1.67
N HIS A 269 -10.40 1.78 0.68
CA HIS A 269 -10.19 0.76 -0.34
C HIS A 269 -9.55 -0.50 0.25
N TYR A 270 -8.49 -0.34 1.06
CA TYR A 270 -7.83 -1.46 1.74
C TYR A 270 -8.74 -2.12 2.77
N ASP A 271 -9.56 -1.35 3.46
CA ASP A 271 -10.52 -1.87 4.43
C ASP A 271 -11.63 -2.69 3.76
N VAL A 272 -12.16 -2.25 2.62
CA VAL A 272 -13.15 -2.99 1.84
C VAL A 272 -12.56 -4.29 1.29
N ILE A 273 -11.33 -4.25 0.74
CA ILE A 273 -10.63 -5.46 0.27
C ILE A 273 -10.38 -6.42 1.43
N SER A 274 -9.92 -5.91 2.57
CA SER A 274 -9.68 -6.70 3.78
C SER A 274 -10.96 -7.35 4.30
N ALA A 275 -12.07 -6.60 4.33
CA ALA A 275 -13.38 -7.10 4.71
C ALA A 275 -13.90 -8.17 3.72
N PHE A 276 -13.71 -7.96 2.41
CA PHE A 276 -14.04 -8.93 1.36
C PHE A 276 -13.34 -10.27 1.58
N ILE A 277 -12.01 -10.24 1.81
CA ILE A 277 -11.23 -11.46 2.04
C ILE A 277 -11.66 -12.14 3.35
N LYS A 278 -11.83 -11.36 4.42
CA LYS A 278 -12.25 -11.88 5.74
C LYS A 278 -13.64 -12.49 5.70
N SER A 279 -14.56 -11.95 4.87
CA SER A 279 -15.89 -12.52 4.68
C SER A 279 -15.83 -13.87 3.98
N MET A 280 -15.03 -14.01 2.92
CA MET A 280 -14.79 -15.32 2.29
C MET A 280 -14.13 -16.31 3.22
N ARG A 281 -13.14 -15.87 4.02
CA ARG A 281 -12.48 -16.67 5.08
C ARG A 281 -13.47 -17.12 6.14
N GLY A 282 -14.34 -16.21 6.56
CA GLY A 282 -15.38 -16.45 7.59
C GLY A 282 -16.58 -17.24 7.11
N SER A 283 -16.61 -17.63 5.82
CA SER A 283 -17.72 -18.39 5.20
C SER A 283 -19.06 -17.61 5.21
N ASP A 284 -19.01 -16.30 5.09
CA ASP A 284 -20.18 -15.45 4.92
C ASP A 284 -20.29 -14.99 3.45
N PRO A 285 -21.08 -15.67 2.60
CA PRO A 285 -21.23 -15.32 1.19
C PRO A 285 -21.98 -14.00 0.99
N ASP A 286 -22.89 -13.64 1.87
CA ASP A 286 -23.70 -12.40 1.73
C ASP A 286 -22.85 -11.16 2.00
N ALA A 287 -22.05 -11.19 3.08
CA ALA A 287 -21.08 -10.14 3.35
C ALA A 287 -20.01 -10.05 2.23
N ALA A 288 -19.51 -11.19 1.73
CA ALA A 288 -18.55 -11.21 0.63
C ALA A 288 -19.12 -10.58 -0.64
N ILE A 289 -20.37 -10.89 -1.03
CA ILE A 289 -21.05 -10.27 -2.17
C ILE A 289 -21.29 -8.79 -1.94
N HIS A 290 -21.63 -8.36 -0.72
CA HIS A 290 -21.79 -6.94 -0.41
C HIS A 290 -20.47 -6.17 -0.65
N TYR A 291 -19.35 -6.66 -0.13
CA TYR A 291 -18.04 -6.03 -0.34
C TYR A 291 -17.57 -6.10 -1.79
N LEU A 292 -17.85 -7.19 -2.51
CA LEU A 292 -17.64 -7.28 -3.96
C LEU A 292 -18.40 -6.15 -4.69
N ALA A 293 -19.67 -5.96 -4.37
CA ALA A 293 -20.50 -4.91 -4.98
C ALA A 293 -19.95 -3.51 -4.69
N ARG A 294 -19.44 -3.26 -3.47
CA ARG A 294 -18.76 -2.01 -3.12
C ARG A 294 -17.53 -1.77 -3.99
N MET A 295 -16.64 -2.77 -4.14
CA MET A 295 -15.46 -2.67 -5.00
C MET A 295 -15.82 -2.39 -6.46
N LEU A 296 -16.82 -3.10 -7.01
CA LEU A 296 -17.28 -2.91 -8.39
C LEU A 296 -17.88 -1.51 -8.62
N LYS A 297 -18.70 -1.02 -7.69
CA LYS A 297 -19.25 0.34 -7.74
C LYS A 297 -18.17 1.41 -7.60
N ALA A 298 -17.15 1.11 -6.85
CA ALA A 298 -15.95 1.92 -6.70
C ALA A 298 -15.07 1.97 -7.95
N GLY A 299 -15.35 1.16 -8.98
CA GLY A 299 -14.58 1.10 -10.21
C GLY A 299 -13.25 0.35 -10.08
N GLU A 300 -13.16 -0.59 -9.11
CA GLU A 300 -11.99 -1.46 -8.97
C GLU A 300 -11.79 -2.31 -10.22
N ASP A 301 -10.52 -2.56 -10.57
CA ASP A 301 -10.19 -3.43 -11.70
C ASP A 301 -10.72 -4.86 -11.46
N PRO A 302 -11.64 -5.35 -12.30
CA PRO A 302 -12.18 -6.71 -12.16
C PRO A 302 -11.10 -7.81 -12.14
N ARG A 303 -9.96 -7.57 -12.80
CA ARG A 303 -8.80 -8.48 -12.79
C ARG A 303 -8.08 -8.49 -11.45
N PHE A 304 -8.02 -7.34 -10.78
CA PHE A 304 -7.51 -7.27 -9.41
C PHE A 304 -8.40 -8.07 -8.46
N ILE A 305 -9.72 -7.88 -8.53
CA ILE A 305 -10.68 -8.63 -7.72
C ILE A 305 -10.52 -10.14 -7.96
N ALA A 306 -10.46 -10.57 -9.23
CA ALA A 306 -10.27 -11.97 -9.59
C ALA A 306 -8.97 -12.56 -9.00
N ARG A 307 -7.85 -11.80 -9.02
CA ARG A 307 -6.60 -12.22 -8.37
C ARG A 307 -6.76 -12.41 -6.87
N ARG A 308 -7.48 -11.53 -6.18
CA ARG A 308 -7.73 -11.65 -4.73
C ARG A 308 -8.57 -12.89 -4.41
N ILE A 309 -9.56 -13.23 -5.25
CA ILE A 309 -10.37 -14.45 -5.11
C ILE A 309 -9.50 -15.70 -5.31
N MET A 310 -8.61 -15.74 -6.32
CA MET A 310 -7.67 -16.85 -6.53
C MET A 310 -6.71 -17.05 -5.35
N ILE A 311 -6.19 -15.97 -4.79
CA ILE A 311 -5.32 -16.03 -3.61
C ILE A 311 -6.11 -16.62 -2.43
N ALA A 312 -7.33 -16.14 -2.18
CA ALA A 312 -8.19 -16.63 -1.11
C ALA A 312 -8.56 -18.12 -1.30
N ALA A 313 -8.75 -18.58 -2.54
CA ALA A 313 -8.96 -20.00 -2.82
C ALA A 313 -7.77 -20.88 -2.38
N SER A 314 -6.54 -20.40 -2.55
CA SER A 314 -5.34 -21.14 -2.16
C SER A 314 -5.02 -21.00 -0.66
N GLU A 315 -5.23 -19.81 -0.09
CA GLU A 315 -4.88 -19.47 1.28
C GLU A 315 -5.90 -20.01 2.29
N GLU A 316 -7.22 -19.90 1.96
CA GLU A 316 -8.29 -20.17 2.91
C GLU A 316 -9.00 -21.51 2.68
N VAL A 317 -9.01 -22.00 1.44
CA VAL A 317 -9.64 -23.27 1.06
C VAL A 317 -8.60 -24.36 0.88
N GLY A 318 -7.54 -24.09 0.14
CA GLY A 318 -6.40 -25.00 -0.05
C GLY A 318 -6.82 -26.41 -0.44
N MET A 319 -6.25 -27.40 0.25
CA MET A 319 -6.50 -28.81 0.00
C MET A 319 -7.84 -29.33 0.58
N ALA A 320 -8.58 -28.53 1.33
CA ALA A 320 -9.92 -28.94 1.77
C ALA A 320 -10.90 -29.05 0.58
N ALA A 321 -10.72 -28.23 -0.47
CA ALA A 321 -11.47 -28.32 -1.73
C ALA A 321 -10.61 -27.83 -2.90
N PRO A 322 -9.62 -28.62 -3.39
CA PRO A 322 -8.63 -28.19 -4.37
C PRO A 322 -9.22 -27.75 -5.73
N GLN A 323 -10.42 -28.22 -6.08
CA GLN A 323 -11.14 -27.80 -7.29
C GLN A 323 -11.54 -26.32 -7.27
N ILE A 324 -11.61 -25.66 -6.10
CA ILE A 324 -11.99 -24.25 -5.99
C ILE A 324 -10.95 -23.34 -6.66
N LEU A 325 -9.67 -23.70 -6.58
CA LEU A 325 -8.64 -22.96 -7.32
C LEU A 325 -8.89 -23.00 -8.83
N GLN A 326 -9.31 -24.14 -9.37
CA GLN A 326 -9.64 -24.27 -10.80
C GLN A 326 -10.83 -23.39 -11.18
N VAL A 327 -11.88 -23.36 -10.36
CA VAL A 327 -13.03 -22.45 -10.54
C VAL A 327 -12.60 -20.99 -10.58
N THR A 328 -11.75 -20.58 -9.65
CA THR A 328 -11.30 -19.17 -9.57
C THR A 328 -10.35 -18.78 -10.71
N VAL A 329 -9.53 -19.71 -11.20
CA VAL A 329 -8.69 -19.51 -12.39
C VAL A 329 -9.55 -19.36 -13.64
N ALA A 330 -10.54 -20.24 -13.84
CA ALA A 330 -11.48 -20.14 -14.95
C ALA A 330 -12.27 -18.83 -14.91
N ALA A 331 -12.73 -18.41 -13.72
CA ALA A 331 -13.40 -17.13 -13.53
C ALA A 331 -12.49 -15.94 -13.90
N ALA A 332 -11.22 -15.94 -13.49
CA ALA A 332 -10.27 -14.89 -13.82
C ALA A 332 -10.03 -14.76 -15.35
N GLN A 333 -9.96 -15.88 -16.06
CA GLN A 333 -9.85 -15.91 -17.52
C GLN A 333 -11.12 -15.38 -18.18
N ALA A 334 -12.29 -15.83 -17.71
CA ALA A 334 -13.57 -15.40 -18.24
C ALA A 334 -13.83 -13.89 -18.02
N VAL A 335 -13.43 -13.33 -16.88
CA VAL A 335 -13.52 -11.90 -16.60
C VAL A 335 -12.78 -11.06 -17.64
N VAL A 336 -11.62 -11.52 -18.11
CA VAL A 336 -10.84 -10.82 -19.15
C VAL A 336 -11.52 -10.89 -20.52
N LEU A 337 -12.14 -12.02 -20.83
CA LEU A 337 -12.79 -12.25 -22.13
C LEU A 337 -14.14 -11.54 -22.25
N VAL A 338 -14.92 -11.57 -21.17
CA VAL A 338 -16.31 -11.07 -21.16
C VAL A 338 -16.34 -9.56 -20.91
N GLY A 339 -15.53 -9.06 -19.94
CA GLY A 339 -15.53 -7.66 -19.56
C GLY A 339 -16.76 -7.23 -18.77
N MET A 340 -16.77 -5.95 -18.33
CA MET A 340 -17.92 -5.37 -17.63
C MET A 340 -18.98 -4.94 -18.63
N PRO A 341 -20.27 -4.98 -18.27
CA PRO A 341 -20.81 -5.23 -16.91
C PRO A 341 -21.03 -6.71 -16.55
N GLU A 342 -20.96 -7.66 -17.47
CA GLU A 342 -21.32 -9.07 -17.25
C GLU A 342 -20.28 -9.81 -16.37
N ALA A 343 -19.03 -9.39 -16.38
CA ALA A 343 -17.95 -9.97 -15.55
C ALA A 343 -18.31 -9.95 -14.05
N ARG A 344 -19.22 -9.07 -13.59
CA ARG A 344 -19.70 -9.06 -12.20
C ARG A 344 -20.37 -10.36 -11.77
N ILE A 345 -21.02 -11.05 -12.72
CA ILE A 345 -21.72 -12.33 -12.45
C ILE A 345 -20.68 -13.44 -12.20
N ILE A 346 -19.64 -13.47 -13.03
CA ILE A 346 -18.53 -14.44 -12.93
C ILE A 346 -17.77 -14.22 -11.60
N LEU A 347 -17.50 -12.97 -11.24
CA LEU A 347 -16.85 -12.65 -9.96
C LEU A 347 -17.73 -13.05 -8.77
N ALA A 348 -19.06 -12.86 -8.85
CA ALA A 348 -19.98 -13.26 -7.80
C ALA A 348 -20.00 -14.78 -7.62
N GLU A 349 -20.06 -15.56 -8.70
CA GLU A 349 -19.99 -17.03 -8.68
C GLU A 349 -18.71 -17.52 -8.00
N ALA A 350 -17.54 -17.00 -8.42
CA ALA A 350 -16.26 -17.37 -7.84
C ALA A 350 -16.16 -16.98 -6.34
N THR A 351 -16.69 -15.83 -5.97
CA THR A 351 -16.75 -15.36 -4.57
C THR A 351 -17.58 -16.31 -3.71
N ILE A 352 -18.77 -16.68 -4.16
CA ILE A 352 -19.65 -17.62 -3.46
C ILE A 352 -18.98 -18.99 -3.34
N ALA A 353 -18.34 -19.49 -4.42
CA ALA A 353 -17.63 -20.76 -4.40
C ALA A 353 -16.52 -20.79 -3.32
N VAL A 354 -15.73 -19.73 -3.20
CA VAL A 354 -14.70 -19.61 -2.15
C VAL A 354 -15.33 -19.48 -0.78
N ALA A 355 -16.35 -18.62 -0.62
CA ALA A 355 -17.00 -18.38 0.66
C ALA A 355 -17.66 -19.64 1.23
N THR A 356 -18.30 -20.47 0.39
CA THR A 356 -19.05 -21.66 0.83
C THR A 356 -18.21 -22.94 0.90
N ALA A 357 -16.98 -22.94 0.34
CA ALA A 357 -16.09 -24.08 0.40
C ALA A 357 -15.61 -24.41 1.83
N PRO A 358 -15.32 -25.69 2.15
CA PRO A 358 -14.63 -26.02 3.40
C PRO A 358 -13.27 -25.32 3.48
N LYS A 359 -12.87 -24.90 4.68
CA LYS A 359 -11.70 -24.06 4.90
C LYS A 359 -10.50 -24.84 5.40
N SER A 360 -9.33 -24.60 4.79
CA SER A 360 -8.03 -25.03 5.28
C SER A 360 -6.93 -24.06 4.88
N ASN A 361 -6.13 -23.65 5.82
CA ASN A 361 -4.91 -22.89 5.62
C ASN A 361 -3.64 -23.73 5.81
N ALA A 362 -3.76 -25.07 5.82
CA ALA A 362 -2.64 -25.98 6.08
C ALA A 362 -1.49 -25.79 5.08
N SER A 363 -1.80 -25.58 3.79
CA SER A 363 -0.79 -25.33 2.76
C SER A 363 -0.07 -23.99 2.97
N TYR A 364 -0.82 -22.95 3.35
CA TYR A 364 -0.27 -21.63 3.68
C TYR A 364 0.67 -21.67 4.90
N ASN A 365 0.25 -22.36 5.95
CA ASN A 365 1.07 -22.54 7.16
C ASN A 365 2.33 -23.35 6.86
N ALA A 366 2.22 -24.43 6.06
CA ALA A 366 3.33 -25.29 5.71
C ALA A 366 4.46 -24.51 4.98
N ILE A 367 4.12 -23.75 3.96
CA ILE A 367 5.13 -22.96 3.22
C ILE A 367 5.73 -21.84 4.07
N ASN A 368 4.93 -21.16 4.90
CA ASN A 368 5.44 -20.10 5.77
C ASN A 368 6.41 -20.63 6.83
N GLN A 369 6.11 -21.77 7.43
CA GLN A 369 6.99 -22.42 8.39
C GLN A 369 8.31 -22.86 7.72
N ALA A 370 8.24 -23.47 6.53
CA ALA A 370 9.42 -23.85 5.77
C ALA A 370 10.29 -22.63 5.40
N LEU A 371 9.67 -21.53 4.97
CA LEU A 371 10.38 -20.28 4.68
C LEU A 371 11.05 -19.70 5.93
N ALA A 372 10.36 -19.71 7.07
CA ALA A 372 10.93 -19.24 8.34
C ALA A 372 12.15 -20.07 8.78
N ASP A 373 12.13 -21.39 8.59
CA ASP A 373 13.26 -22.25 8.88
C ASP A 373 14.45 -21.96 7.94
N VAL A 374 14.20 -21.75 6.65
CA VAL A 374 15.23 -21.35 5.69
C VAL A 374 15.83 -19.99 6.06
N ASP A 375 15.01 -19.00 6.40
CA ASP A 375 15.46 -17.68 6.84
C ASP A 375 16.28 -17.72 8.15
N ALA A 376 15.96 -18.67 9.03
CA ALA A 376 16.71 -18.95 10.24
C ALA A 376 18.03 -19.72 10.00
N GLY A 377 18.37 -20.02 8.75
CA GLY A 377 19.57 -20.75 8.38
C GLY A 377 19.49 -22.29 8.53
N LYS A 378 18.31 -22.84 8.83
CA LYS A 378 18.06 -24.28 8.87
C LYS A 378 17.88 -24.81 7.44
N ILE A 379 18.97 -24.87 6.69
CA ILE A 379 18.91 -25.26 5.26
C ILE A 379 19.30 -26.72 5.10
N GLY A 380 20.36 -27.15 5.78
CA GLY A 380 20.96 -28.47 5.63
C GLY A 380 21.50 -28.77 4.23
N ALA A 381 22.36 -29.78 4.13
CA ALA A 381 22.86 -30.22 2.84
C ALA A 381 21.89 -31.20 2.18
N VAL A 382 21.64 -31.05 0.89
CA VAL A 382 20.85 -32.05 0.14
C VAL A 382 21.55 -33.41 0.23
N PRO A 383 20.86 -34.48 0.66
CA PRO A 383 21.43 -35.83 0.74
C PRO A 383 22.05 -36.26 -0.59
N LEU A 384 23.22 -36.91 -0.54
CA LEU A 384 23.98 -37.31 -1.75
C LEU A 384 23.17 -38.20 -2.71
N TYR A 385 22.39 -39.13 -2.18
CA TYR A 385 21.54 -40.00 -2.98
C TYR A 385 20.42 -39.26 -3.74
N LEU A 386 20.00 -38.07 -3.29
CA LEU A 386 19.01 -37.23 -3.99
C LEU A 386 19.64 -36.33 -5.06
N ARG A 387 20.98 -36.20 -5.08
CA ARG A 387 21.66 -35.37 -6.06
C ARG A 387 21.82 -36.12 -7.38
N ASN A 388 21.57 -35.42 -8.49
CA ASN A 388 21.81 -35.97 -9.82
C ASN A 388 23.32 -36.20 -10.06
N ALA A 389 23.67 -37.26 -10.81
CA ALA A 389 25.03 -37.60 -11.18
C ALA A 389 25.21 -37.72 -12.72
N PRO A 390 25.02 -36.62 -13.49
CA PRO A 390 25.10 -36.63 -14.96
C PRO A 390 26.56 -36.86 -15.48
N THR A 391 27.58 -36.61 -14.65
CA THR A 391 29.01 -36.79 -15.02
C THR A 391 29.65 -37.89 -14.23
N LYS A 392 30.75 -38.47 -14.80
CA LYS A 392 31.54 -39.52 -14.12
C LYS A 392 32.10 -39.05 -12.77
N LEU A 393 32.59 -37.79 -12.72
CA LEU A 393 33.12 -37.19 -11.52
C LEU A 393 32.05 -37.05 -10.40
N MET A 394 30.80 -36.71 -10.76
CA MET A 394 29.70 -36.61 -9.78
C MET A 394 29.32 -37.99 -9.22
N LYS A 395 29.45 -39.06 -10.03
CA LYS A 395 29.28 -40.45 -9.54
C LYS A 395 30.40 -40.84 -8.58
N GLU A 396 31.64 -40.46 -8.90
CA GLU A 396 32.79 -40.70 -8.02
C GLU A 396 32.68 -39.96 -6.67
N TRP A 397 31.92 -38.87 -6.62
CA TRP A 397 31.57 -38.14 -5.38
C TRP A 397 30.41 -38.77 -4.60
N GLY A 398 29.85 -39.92 -5.05
CA GLY A 398 28.78 -40.62 -4.39
C GLY A 398 27.37 -40.03 -4.64
N ASN A 399 27.25 -39.10 -5.61
CA ASN A 399 25.93 -38.59 -5.98
C ASN A 399 25.09 -39.72 -6.57
N HIS A 400 23.77 -39.76 -6.18
CA HIS A 400 22.77 -40.75 -6.61
C HIS A 400 23.04 -42.18 -6.08
N GLU A 401 24.09 -42.40 -5.31
CA GLU A 401 24.39 -43.72 -4.75
C GLU A 401 23.41 -44.04 -3.62
N GLY A 402 22.72 -45.20 -3.75
CA GLY A 402 21.69 -45.61 -2.78
C GLY A 402 20.31 -44.98 -2.96
N TYR A 403 20.10 -44.20 -4.02
CA TYR A 403 18.75 -43.69 -4.33
C TYR A 403 17.77 -44.84 -4.59
N LYS A 404 16.62 -44.81 -3.90
CA LYS A 404 15.54 -45.78 -4.04
C LYS A 404 14.45 -45.17 -4.94
N TYR A 405 14.28 -45.72 -6.16
CA TYR A 405 13.27 -45.23 -7.06
C TYR A 405 11.87 -45.64 -6.58
N ALA A 406 11.05 -44.69 -6.25
CA ALA A 406 9.77 -44.90 -5.54
C ALA A 406 8.82 -45.85 -6.29
N HIS A 407 8.80 -45.85 -7.62
CA HIS A 407 7.95 -46.71 -8.41
C HIS A 407 8.29 -48.22 -8.33
N ASP A 408 9.50 -48.57 -7.84
CA ASP A 408 9.90 -49.97 -7.62
C ASP A 408 9.40 -50.51 -6.26
N TRP A 409 8.71 -49.65 -5.46
CA TRP A 409 8.25 -49.98 -4.12
C TRP A 409 6.72 -50.08 -4.02
N PRO A 410 6.19 -50.88 -3.09
CA PRO A 410 4.75 -51.01 -2.88
C PRO A 410 4.10 -49.61 -2.63
N GLY A 411 2.99 -49.36 -3.34
CA GLY A 411 2.30 -48.09 -3.26
C GLY A 411 3.08 -46.90 -3.81
N ALA A 412 4.19 -47.15 -4.53
CA ALA A 412 5.15 -46.13 -5.00
C ALA A 412 5.73 -45.25 -3.83
N VAL A 413 5.92 -45.86 -2.67
CA VAL A 413 6.52 -45.21 -1.49
C VAL A 413 7.79 -45.97 -1.10
N ALA A 414 8.95 -45.36 -1.36
CA ALA A 414 10.25 -45.93 -0.99
C ALA A 414 10.59 -45.58 0.47
N PRO A 415 11.10 -46.51 1.27
CA PRO A 415 11.59 -46.23 2.62
C PRO A 415 12.92 -45.46 2.51
N GLN A 416 12.82 -44.14 2.42
CA GLN A 416 13.94 -43.24 2.20
C GLN A 416 13.67 -41.88 2.82
N GLU A 417 14.67 -41.32 3.49
CA GLU A 417 14.61 -39.96 4.01
C GLU A 417 14.80 -38.97 2.86
N TYR A 418 13.95 -37.95 2.77
CA TYR A 418 14.05 -36.89 1.76
C TYR A 418 14.50 -35.55 2.32
N MET A 419 14.45 -35.39 3.65
CA MET A 419 14.91 -34.17 4.29
C MET A 419 16.44 -34.19 4.51
N PRO A 420 17.08 -33.01 4.52
CA PRO A 420 18.42 -32.87 5.06
C PRO A 420 18.51 -33.42 6.49
N GLU A 421 19.70 -33.87 6.88
CA GLU A 421 19.88 -34.51 8.19
C GLU A 421 19.48 -33.62 9.37
N GLU A 422 19.76 -32.31 9.26
CA GLU A 422 19.43 -31.31 10.26
C GLU A 422 17.92 -31.06 10.41
N LEU A 423 17.15 -31.44 9.38
CA LEU A 423 15.69 -31.28 9.32
C LEU A 423 14.94 -32.61 9.42
N ARG A 424 15.65 -33.71 9.73
CA ARG A 424 15.03 -35.04 9.84
C ARG A 424 13.92 -35.03 10.87
N GLY A 425 12.74 -35.53 10.49
CA GLY A 425 11.55 -35.56 11.33
C GLY A 425 10.75 -34.26 11.37
N THR A 426 11.16 -33.23 10.63
CA THR A 426 10.37 -32.01 10.51
C THR A 426 9.16 -32.26 9.61
N GLU A 427 7.99 -31.91 10.10
CA GLU A 427 6.73 -31.95 9.37
C GLU A 427 6.19 -30.55 9.20
N TYR A 428 6.02 -30.07 7.97
CA TYR A 428 5.45 -28.76 7.66
C TYR A 428 3.95 -28.84 7.37
N TYR A 429 3.50 -29.89 6.66
CA TYR A 429 2.12 -30.02 6.26
C TYR A 429 1.32 -30.85 7.26
N HIS A 430 0.39 -30.18 7.92
CA HIS A 430 -0.55 -30.76 8.88
C HIS A 430 -1.98 -30.59 8.35
N PRO A 431 -2.52 -31.60 7.60
CA PRO A 431 -3.87 -31.52 7.09
C PRO A 431 -4.89 -31.46 8.22
N ASN A 432 -5.97 -30.71 8.00
CA ASN A 432 -7.09 -30.72 8.93
C ASN A 432 -8.14 -31.79 8.51
N ASP A 433 -9.19 -31.95 9.32
CA ASP A 433 -10.22 -32.98 9.08
C ASP A 433 -11.43 -32.40 8.31
N ARG A 434 -11.20 -31.49 7.33
CA ARG A 434 -12.26 -30.81 6.60
C ARG A 434 -12.17 -31.10 5.11
N GLY A 435 -13.33 -31.41 4.48
CA GLY A 435 -13.42 -31.67 3.06
C GLY A 435 -12.43 -32.74 2.59
N TYR A 436 -11.74 -32.53 1.49
CA TYR A 436 -10.79 -33.49 0.92
C TYR A 436 -9.56 -33.73 1.81
N GLU A 437 -9.21 -32.81 2.72
CA GLU A 437 -8.09 -33.04 3.64
C GLU A 437 -8.32 -34.18 4.63
N HIS A 438 -9.57 -34.57 4.90
CA HIS A 438 -9.86 -35.78 5.63
C HIS A 438 -9.25 -37.03 4.94
N GLU A 439 -9.45 -37.16 3.63
CA GLU A 439 -8.85 -38.25 2.85
C GLU A 439 -7.32 -38.15 2.76
N VAL A 440 -6.81 -36.93 2.62
CA VAL A 440 -5.36 -36.67 2.62
C VAL A 440 -4.73 -37.06 3.95
N SER A 441 -5.37 -36.74 5.07
CA SER A 441 -4.91 -37.09 6.41
C SER A 441 -4.81 -38.62 6.58
N GLN A 442 -5.85 -39.35 6.19
CA GLN A 442 -5.84 -40.83 6.23
C GLN A 442 -4.75 -41.43 5.32
N ARG A 443 -4.49 -40.83 4.18
CA ARG A 443 -3.43 -41.27 3.26
C ARG A 443 -2.04 -41.01 3.85
N LEU A 444 -1.82 -39.83 4.42
CA LEU A 444 -0.54 -39.46 5.06
C LEU A 444 -0.23 -40.33 6.28
N ALA A 445 -1.24 -40.70 7.07
CA ALA A 445 -1.06 -41.61 8.19
C ALA A 445 -0.50 -42.96 7.76
N LYS A 446 -0.77 -43.42 6.53
CA LYS A 446 -0.20 -44.63 5.93
C LYS A 446 1.17 -44.40 5.28
N ILE A 447 1.37 -43.27 4.60
CA ILE A 447 2.59 -42.96 3.85
C ILE A 447 3.76 -42.65 4.79
N ARG A 448 3.57 -41.86 5.84
CA ARG A 448 4.66 -41.40 6.74
C ARG A 448 5.41 -42.55 7.40
N PRO A 449 4.76 -43.59 7.99
CA PRO A 449 5.48 -44.75 8.50
C PRO A 449 6.29 -45.47 7.42
N MET A 450 5.77 -45.64 6.20
CA MET A 450 6.47 -46.30 5.09
C MET A 450 7.74 -45.56 4.69
N LEU A 451 7.73 -44.24 4.69
CA LEU A 451 8.92 -43.41 4.40
C LEU A 451 10.06 -43.66 5.40
N HIS A 452 9.74 -43.93 6.67
CA HIS A 452 10.69 -44.19 7.73
C HIS A 452 10.99 -45.67 7.98
N GLY A 453 10.58 -46.57 7.06
CA GLY A 453 10.88 -48.01 7.13
C GLY A 453 9.95 -48.81 8.03
N GLY A 454 8.84 -48.24 8.48
CA GLY A 454 7.78 -48.95 9.16
C GLY A 454 6.90 -49.76 8.22
N GLU A 455 6.39 -50.92 8.66
CA GLU A 455 5.37 -51.66 7.90
C GLU A 455 4.06 -50.87 7.91
N PRO A 456 3.30 -50.83 6.80
CA PRO A 456 1.96 -50.27 6.82
C PRO A 456 1.08 -51.04 7.80
N GLU A 457 0.41 -50.35 8.72
CA GLU A 457 -0.62 -51.02 9.57
C GLU A 457 -1.62 -51.71 8.65
N GLN A 458 -1.60 -53.06 8.69
CA GLN A 458 -2.62 -53.89 8.07
C GLN A 458 -3.91 -53.71 8.88
N LYS A 459 -4.91 -53.06 8.32
CA LYS A 459 -6.29 -53.10 8.79
C LYS A 459 -7.11 -53.96 7.83
#